data_17fbf5bb186770a7c479d909d3ec5c9f
#
_entry.id   17fbf5bb186770a7c479d909d3ec5c9f
#
_cell.length_a   1.000
_cell.length_b   1.000
_cell.length_c   1.000
_cell.angle_alpha   90.00
_cell.angle_beta   90.00
_cell.angle_gamma   90.00
#
_symmetry.space_group_name_H-M   'P 1'
#
loop_
_entity.id
_entity.type
_entity.pdbx_description
1 polymer ?
#
loop_
_entity_poly.entity_id
_entity_poly.type
_entity_poly.pdbx_seq_one_letter_code
_entity_poly.pdbx_strand_id
1 'polypeptide(L)'
;MKRIINPYEGMGREEGYHCFACAPRNEHGLHMEFYEDGDEVVCFWTPKEHFQGWTNTLHGGIQATLIDETAGWVIARKLQTSGMTTNLNIKYKRPIPTTEGTKVEIRAHIREMKRSFALMEATIQCNGELCTTAELTFYCFSQEKAREEFHFLPYEVEE
;
A
#
# COMPACT_ATOMS: atom_id res chain seq x y z
N MET A 1 -9.16 -14.21 -5.19
CA MET A 1 -8.22 -13.33 -4.46
C MET A 1 -7.14 -14.18 -3.84
N LYS A 2 -5.88 -13.87 -4.08
CA LYS A 2 -4.72 -14.62 -3.57
C LYS A 2 -3.80 -13.70 -2.79
N ARG A 3 -3.28 -14.17 -1.65
CA ARG A 3 -2.31 -13.40 -0.87
C ARG A 3 -1.03 -13.21 -1.67
N ILE A 4 -0.49 -12.00 -1.66
CA ILE A 4 0.81 -11.70 -2.25
C ILE A 4 1.86 -11.96 -1.17
N ILE A 5 2.85 -12.78 -1.51
CA ILE A 5 3.95 -13.10 -0.59
C ILE A 5 4.87 -11.90 -0.51
N ASN A 6 5.14 -11.43 0.71
CA ASN A 6 6.14 -10.40 0.93
C ASN A 6 7.53 -11.06 0.86
N PRO A 7 8.32 -10.79 -0.19
CA PRO A 7 9.61 -11.48 -0.36
C PRO A 7 10.64 -11.14 0.73
N TYR A 8 10.35 -10.11 1.54
CA TYR A 8 11.24 -9.65 2.62
C TYR A 8 10.71 -10.01 4.01
N GLU A 9 9.59 -10.73 4.12
CA GLU A 9 8.91 -10.95 5.43
C GLU A 9 9.76 -11.63 6.48
N GLY A 10 10.76 -12.42 6.06
CA GLY A 10 11.74 -13.05 6.95
C GLY A 10 12.87 -12.15 7.40
N MET A 11 12.99 -10.97 6.84
CA MET A 11 14.06 -10.02 7.12
C MET A 11 13.67 -9.04 8.20
N GLY A 12 14.64 -8.61 9.00
CA GLY A 12 14.48 -7.57 10.00
C GLY A 12 15.28 -6.32 9.65
N ARG A 13 15.26 -5.38 10.58
CA ARG A 13 15.98 -4.11 10.45
C ARG A 13 17.48 -4.30 10.16
N GLU A 14 18.11 -5.31 10.74
CA GLU A 14 19.53 -5.60 10.58
C GLU A 14 19.88 -5.98 9.14
N GLU A 15 18.94 -6.60 8.43
CA GLU A 15 19.09 -6.95 7.02
C GLU A 15 18.62 -5.82 6.08
N GLY A 16 18.29 -4.66 6.63
CA GLY A 16 17.89 -3.48 5.87
C GLY A 16 16.39 -3.37 5.57
N TYR A 17 15.55 -4.26 6.13
CA TYR A 17 14.10 -4.20 5.93
C TYR A 17 13.39 -3.71 7.20
N HIS A 18 12.88 -2.49 7.13
CA HIS A 18 12.16 -1.86 8.24
C HIS A 18 11.06 -0.92 7.73
N CYS A 19 10.34 -1.34 6.70
CA CYS A 19 9.24 -0.55 6.14
C CYS A 19 8.20 -0.24 7.22
N PHE A 20 7.83 1.02 7.34
CA PHE A 20 6.79 1.46 8.27
C PHE A 20 5.44 0.82 7.94
N ALA A 21 5.11 0.65 6.67
CA ALA A 21 3.81 0.16 6.25
C ALA A 21 3.71 -1.37 6.27
N CYS A 22 4.69 -2.09 5.71
CA CYS A 22 4.54 -3.52 5.44
C CYS A 22 5.56 -4.46 6.10
N ALA A 23 6.57 -3.93 6.84
CA ALA A 23 7.53 -4.81 7.52
C ALA A 23 6.88 -5.45 8.76
N PRO A 24 6.72 -6.80 8.80
CA PRO A 24 6.06 -7.47 9.94
C PRO A 24 6.83 -7.29 11.26
N ARG A 25 8.16 -7.11 11.18
CA ARG A 25 9.02 -6.96 12.35
C ARG A 25 9.19 -5.51 12.81
N ASN A 26 8.60 -4.55 12.10
CA ASN A 26 8.56 -3.16 12.59
C ASN A 26 7.39 -3.02 13.57
N GLU A 27 7.67 -3.06 14.87
CA GLU A 27 6.66 -2.99 15.92
C GLU A 27 5.85 -1.69 15.94
N HIS A 28 6.36 -0.62 15.33
CA HIS A 28 5.68 0.67 15.22
C HIS A 28 4.90 0.84 13.90
N GLY A 29 4.98 -0.16 13.02
CA GLY A 29 4.42 -0.09 11.67
C GLY A 29 2.95 -0.45 11.58
N LEU A 30 2.45 -0.38 10.34
CA LEU A 30 1.05 -0.66 10.04
C LEU A 30 0.77 -2.14 9.82
N HIS A 31 1.79 -2.95 9.59
CA HIS A 31 1.70 -4.40 9.37
C HIS A 31 0.71 -4.78 8.26
N MET A 32 0.79 -4.06 7.14
CA MET A 32 -0.11 -4.30 6.01
C MET A 32 0.20 -5.61 5.31
N GLU A 33 -0.85 -6.33 4.93
CA GLU A 33 -0.78 -7.53 4.09
C GLU A 33 -1.63 -7.31 2.85
N PHE A 34 -1.23 -7.89 1.72
CA PHE A 34 -1.79 -7.57 0.43
C PHE A 34 -2.27 -8.81 -0.32
N TYR A 35 -3.33 -8.61 -1.10
CA TYR A 35 -3.96 -9.64 -1.92
C TYR A 35 -4.10 -9.15 -3.35
N GLU A 36 -3.95 -10.06 -4.29
CA GLU A 36 -4.22 -9.80 -5.70
C GLU A 36 -5.68 -10.15 -6.02
N ASP A 37 -6.39 -9.20 -6.62
CA ASP A 37 -7.78 -9.35 -7.06
C ASP A 37 -7.91 -8.79 -8.48
N GLY A 38 -7.69 -9.65 -9.49
CA GLY A 38 -7.62 -9.22 -10.88
C GLY A 38 -6.51 -8.21 -11.11
N ASP A 39 -6.86 -7.02 -11.58
CA ASP A 39 -5.91 -5.95 -11.83
C ASP A 39 -5.57 -5.13 -10.57
N GLU A 40 -6.31 -5.35 -9.51
CA GLU A 40 -6.14 -4.62 -8.26
C GLU A 40 -5.22 -5.35 -7.28
N VAL A 41 -4.60 -4.56 -6.41
CA VAL A 41 -4.04 -5.03 -5.14
C VAL A 41 -4.92 -4.48 -4.02
N VAL A 42 -5.23 -5.34 -3.06
CA VAL A 42 -6.15 -5.06 -1.98
C VAL A 42 -5.45 -5.28 -0.64
N CYS A 43 -5.70 -4.40 0.32
CA CYS A 43 -5.30 -4.56 1.70
C CYS A 43 -6.52 -4.47 2.60
N PHE A 44 -6.70 -5.44 3.49
CA PHE A 44 -7.68 -5.39 4.57
C PHE A 44 -6.94 -5.00 5.85
N TRP A 45 -7.36 -3.91 6.47
CA TRP A 45 -6.63 -3.34 7.59
C TRP A 45 -7.58 -2.90 8.70
N THR A 46 -7.14 -3.03 9.92
CA THR A 46 -7.92 -2.64 11.09
C THR A 46 -7.26 -1.43 11.76
N PRO A 47 -7.96 -0.29 11.85
CA PRO A 47 -7.43 0.89 12.54
C PRO A 47 -7.20 0.62 14.01
N LYS A 48 -6.19 1.24 14.57
CA LYS A 48 -5.88 1.23 16.00
C LYS A 48 -5.86 2.65 16.54
N GLU A 49 -6.20 2.80 17.81
CA GLU A 49 -6.32 4.10 18.48
C GLU A 49 -5.08 4.99 18.31
N HIS A 50 -3.88 4.40 18.39
CA HIS A 50 -2.66 5.19 18.30
C HIS A 50 -2.35 5.75 16.90
N PHE A 51 -3.17 5.42 15.91
CA PHE A 51 -3.12 6.02 14.58
C PHE A 51 -4.19 7.12 14.39
N GLN A 52 -4.79 7.58 15.47
CA GLN A 52 -5.78 8.64 15.37
C GLN A 52 -5.15 10.02 15.14
N GLY A 53 -5.90 10.90 14.47
CA GLY A 53 -5.70 12.32 14.49
C GLY A 53 -6.62 12.93 15.57
N TRP A 54 -7.82 13.40 15.16
CA TRP A 54 -8.87 13.74 16.12
C TRP A 54 -9.39 12.49 16.84
N THR A 55 -9.99 12.70 18.00
CA THR A 55 -10.59 11.62 18.78
C THR A 55 -11.44 10.69 17.89
N ASN A 56 -11.16 9.40 17.98
CA ASN A 56 -11.84 8.35 17.21
C ASN A 56 -11.86 8.59 15.69
N THR A 57 -10.82 9.21 15.16
CA THR A 57 -10.72 9.49 13.71
C THR A 57 -9.35 9.08 13.22
N LEU A 58 -9.30 8.21 12.24
CA LEU A 58 -8.05 7.79 11.61
C LEU A 58 -7.35 8.99 10.98
N HIS A 59 -6.08 9.17 11.33
CA HIS A 59 -5.26 10.28 10.85
C HIS A 59 -5.18 10.28 9.31
N GLY A 60 -5.39 11.46 8.70
CA GLY A 60 -5.35 11.59 7.24
C GLY A 60 -4.00 11.19 6.63
N GLY A 61 -2.90 11.46 7.34
CA GLY A 61 -1.56 11.02 6.92
C GLY A 61 -1.39 9.50 6.96
N ILE A 62 -2.05 8.81 7.89
CA ILE A 62 -2.06 7.34 7.92
C ILE A 62 -2.85 6.81 6.72
N GLN A 63 -3.99 7.42 6.38
CA GLN A 63 -4.73 7.06 5.17
C GLN A 63 -3.86 7.24 3.91
N ALA A 64 -3.08 8.31 3.85
CA ALA A 64 -2.13 8.55 2.76
C ALA A 64 -1.09 7.44 2.68
N THR A 65 -0.56 6.98 3.82
CA THR A 65 0.39 5.87 3.88
C THR A 65 -0.24 4.56 3.39
N LEU A 66 -1.47 4.26 3.82
CA LEU A 66 -2.19 3.06 3.38
C LEU A 66 -2.38 3.04 1.87
N ILE A 67 -2.74 4.17 1.29
CA ILE A 67 -2.93 4.33 -0.16
C ILE A 67 -1.60 4.19 -0.90
N ASP A 68 -0.59 4.90 -0.45
CA ASP A 68 0.74 4.93 -1.08
C ASP A 68 1.37 3.54 -1.11
N GLU A 69 1.32 2.84 0.02
CA GLU A 69 1.88 1.49 0.12
C GLU A 69 1.13 0.50 -0.77
N THR A 70 -0.21 0.52 -0.76
CA THR A 70 -1.01 -0.37 -1.60
C THR A 70 -0.69 -0.15 -3.08
N ALA A 71 -0.55 1.11 -3.50
CA ALA A 71 -0.16 1.46 -4.86
C ALA A 71 1.27 0.98 -5.19
N GLY A 72 2.20 1.12 -4.25
CA GLY A 72 3.56 0.60 -4.41
C GLY A 72 3.59 -0.91 -4.62
N TRP A 73 2.72 -1.64 -3.90
CA TRP A 73 2.59 -3.09 -4.08
C TRP A 73 1.98 -3.47 -5.43
N VAL A 74 1.15 -2.61 -6.04
CA VAL A 74 0.70 -2.81 -7.42
C VAL A 74 1.90 -2.78 -8.38
N ILE A 75 2.76 -1.77 -8.24
CA ILE A 75 3.97 -1.64 -9.08
C ILE A 75 4.85 -2.89 -8.91
N ALA A 76 5.13 -3.27 -7.67
CA ALA A 76 5.97 -4.42 -7.37
C ALA A 76 5.39 -5.72 -7.94
N ARG A 77 4.09 -5.96 -7.77
CA ARG A 77 3.45 -7.19 -8.23
C ARG A 77 3.18 -7.21 -9.73
N LYS A 78 2.64 -6.14 -10.29
CA LYS A 78 2.21 -6.13 -11.69
C LYS A 78 3.34 -5.86 -12.68
N LEU A 79 4.31 -5.03 -12.30
CA LEU A 79 5.44 -4.67 -13.15
C LEU A 79 6.75 -5.36 -12.76
N GLN A 80 6.77 -6.02 -11.60
CA GLN A 80 7.97 -6.70 -11.09
C GLN A 80 9.19 -5.77 -11.08
N THR A 81 8.98 -4.57 -10.52
CA THR A 81 10.01 -3.54 -10.36
C THR A 81 9.67 -2.67 -9.16
N SER A 82 10.58 -1.77 -8.80
CA SER A 82 10.34 -0.74 -7.80
C SER A 82 9.94 0.58 -8.45
N GLY A 83 9.29 1.43 -7.69
CA GLY A 83 8.91 2.76 -8.12
C GLY A 83 8.98 3.77 -7.00
N MET A 84 8.97 5.05 -7.38
CA MET A 84 8.90 6.16 -6.44
C MET A 84 7.63 6.96 -6.68
N THR A 85 6.90 7.24 -5.61
CA THR A 85 5.75 8.12 -5.66
C THR A 85 6.20 9.53 -6.04
N THR A 86 5.67 10.06 -7.13
CA THR A 86 5.97 11.44 -7.58
C THR A 86 4.82 12.39 -7.34
N ASN A 87 3.59 11.87 -7.24
CA ASN A 87 2.42 12.68 -6.95
C ASN A 87 1.38 11.83 -6.20
N LEU A 88 0.73 12.43 -5.22
CA LEU A 88 -0.36 11.82 -4.47
C LEU A 88 -1.42 12.89 -4.21
N ASN A 89 -2.60 12.70 -4.79
CA ASN A 89 -3.74 13.58 -4.62
C ASN A 89 -4.88 12.80 -3.97
N ILE A 90 -5.26 13.19 -2.76
CA ILE A 90 -6.26 12.49 -1.95
C ILE A 90 -7.49 13.38 -1.73
N LYS A 91 -8.67 12.76 -1.84
CA LYS A 91 -9.94 13.36 -1.43
C LYS A 91 -10.52 12.57 -0.26
N TYR A 92 -10.62 13.21 0.88
CA TYR A 92 -11.20 12.65 2.09
C TYR A 92 -12.70 12.98 2.11
N LYS A 93 -13.53 12.00 1.81
CA LYS A 93 -14.98 12.20 1.67
C LYS A 93 -15.74 11.92 2.96
N ARG A 94 -15.29 10.95 3.75
CA ARG A 94 -15.89 10.54 5.02
C ARG A 94 -14.81 10.18 6.02
N PRO A 95 -14.96 10.57 7.31
CA PRO A 95 -14.01 10.16 8.34
C PRO A 95 -14.08 8.64 8.56
N ILE A 96 -12.95 8.07 8.94
CA ILE A 96 -12.83 6.66 9.29
C ILE A 96 -12.62 6.57 10.79
N PRO A 97 -13.49 5.86 11.55
CA PRO A 97 -13.30 5.74 12.98
C PRO A 97 -12.15 4.79 13.33
N THR A 98 -11.54 5.01 14.49
CA THR A 98 -10.52 4.09 15.05
C THR A 98 -11.12 3.14 16.09
N THR A 99 -12.44 3.11 16.20
CA THR A 99 -13.17 2.21 17.09
C THR A 99 -12.86 0.74 16.77
N GLU A 100 -12.71 -0.07 17.80
CA GLU A 100 -12.54 -1.52 17.64
C GLU A 100 -13.64 -2.12 16.77
N GLY A 101 -13.27 -3.03 15.87
CA GLY A 101 -14.18 -3.67 14.93
C GLY A 101 -14.35 -2.93 13.60
N THR A 102 -13.80 -1.73 13.44
CA THR A 102 -13.78 -1.02 12.16
C THR A 102 -12.93 -1.79 11.15
N LYS A 103 -13.48 -2.03 9.96
CA LYS A 103 -12.79 -2.74 8.87
C LYS A 103 -12.54 -1.79 7.72
N VAL A 104 -11.28 -1.68 7.32
CA VAL A 104 -10.84 -0.81 6.24
C VAL A 104 -10.34 -1.67 5.08
N GLU A 105 -10.80 -1.35 3.88
CA GLU A 105 -10.37 -1.99 2.65
C GLU A 105 -9.74 -0.96 1.73
N ILE A 106 -8.49 -1.15 1.39
CA ILE A 106 -7.76 -0.29 0.47
C ILE A 106 -7.58 -1.04 -0.85
N ARG A 107 -7.91 -0.41 -1.97
CA ARG A 107 -7.74 -0.96 -3.32
C ARG A 107 -6.96 0.01 -4.17
N ALA A 108 -6.08 -0.52 -5.00
CA ALA A 108 -5.32 0.29 -5.96
C ALA A 108 -5.10 -0.48 -7.25
N HIS A 109 -5.00 0.24 -8.36
CA HIS A 109 -4.69 -0.32 -9.68
C HIS A 109 -4.00 0.71 -10.56
N ILE A 110 -3.35 0.23 -11.61
CA ILE A 110 -2.78 1.08 -12.66
C ILE A 110 -3.91 1.40 -13.65
N ARG A 111 -4.22 2.69 -13.79
CA ARG A 111 -5.17 3.17 -14.79
C ARG A 111 -4.53 3.24 -16.18
N GLU A 112 -3.30 3.75 -16.26
CA GLU A 112 -2.60 4.00 -17.51
C GLU A 112 -1.09 4.05 -17.27
N MET A 113 -0.33 3.56 -18.25
CA MET A 113 1.12 3.76 -18.30
C MET A 113 1.47 4.83 -19.31
N LYS A 114 2.28 5.80 -18.90
CA LYS A 114 2.88 6.81 -19.79
C LYS A 114 4.39 6.71 -19.67
N ARG A 115 5.04 5.99 -20.61
CA ARG A 115 6.47 5.68 -20.56
C ARG A 115 6.80 4.99 -19.22
N SER A 116 7.70 5.57 -18.43
CA SER A 116 8.08 5.04 -17.10
C SER A 116 7.15 5.47 -15.96
N PHE A 117 6.08 6.20 -16.25
CA PHE A 117 5.15 6.69 -15.24
C PHE A 117 3.88 5.83 -15.21
N ALA A 118 3.53 5.34 -14.05
CA ALA A 118 2.25 4.68 -13.81
C ALA A 118 1.27 5.69 -13.21
N LEU A 119 0.15 5.91 -13.92
CA LEU A 119 -0.97 6.70 -13.42
C LEU A 119 -1.93 5.76 -12.73
N MET A 120 -2.19 5.97 -11.45
CA MET A 120 -2.87 5.03 -10.58
C MET A 120 -4.07 5.64 -9.90
N GLU A 121 -5.01 4.79 -9.55
CA GLU A 121 -6.17 5.14 -8.73
C GLU A 121 -6.23 4.23 -7.52
N ALA A 122 -6.67 4.80 -6.40
CA ALA A 122 -6.87 4.06 -5.16
C ALA A 122 -8.12 4.53 -4.43
N THR A 123 -8.68 3.63 -3.61
CA THR A 123 -9.83 3.91 -2.76
C THR A 123 -9.63 3.32 -1.38
N ILE A 124 -10.26 3.95 -0.38
CA ILE A 124 -10.44 3.34 0.93
C ILE A 124 -11.94 3.24 1.19
N GLN A 125 -12.39 2.04 1.50
CA GLN A 125 -13.73 1.79 2.02
C GLN A 125 -13.67 1.44 3.49
N CYS A 126 -14.66 1.87 4.23
CA CYS A 126 -14.82 1.55 5.65
C CYS A 126 -16.20 0.93 5.85
N ASN A 127 -16.23 -0.31 6.32
CA ASN A 127 -17.48 -1.07 6.51
C ASN A 127 -18.39 -1.05 5.25
N GLY A 128 -17.76 -1.15 4.07
CA GLY A 128 -18.46 -1.16 2.78
C GLY A 128 -18.79 0.21 2.19
N GLU A 129 -18.51 1.31 2.89
CA GLU A 129 -18.73 2.67 2.40
C GLU A 129 -17.46 3.33 1.91
N LEU A 130 -17.53 3.99 0.76
CA LEU A 130 -16.41 4.74 0.20
C LEU A 130 -16.10 5.96 1.07
N CYS A 131 -14.90 6.01 1.63
CA CYS A 131 -14.46 7.10 2.50
C CYS A 131 -13.42 8.01 1.85
N THR A 132 -12.52 7.45 1.04
CA THR A 132 -11.37 8.18 0.52
C THR A 132 -11.08 7.72 -0.90
N THR A 133 -10.74 8.66 -1.77
CA THR A 133 -10.27 8.37 -3.13
C THR A 133 -8.93 9.04 -3.36
N ALA A 134 -8.12 8.47 -4.23
CA ALA A 134 -6.81 9.03 -4.56
C ALA A 134 -6.42 8.78 -6.01
N GLU A 135 -5.63 9.70 -6.54
CA GLU A 135 -4.88 9.55 -7.77
C GLU A 135 -3.40 9.66 -7.43
N LEU A 136 -2.60 8.75 -7.99
CA LEU A 136 -1.16 8.72 -7.75
C LEU A 136 -0.42 8.62 -9.08
N THR A 137 0.81 9.12 -9.07
CA THR A 137 1.77 8.88 -10.14
C THR A 137 3.02 8.30 -9.54
N PHE A 138 3.48 7.17 -10.10
CA PHE A 138 4.74 6.53 -9.74
C PHE A 138 5.70 6.61 -10.91
N TYR A 139 6.94 6.97 -10.63
CA TYR A 139 8.04 6.73 -11.55
C TYR A 139 8.53 5.30 -11.34
N CYS A 140 8.48 4.48 -12.40
CA CYS A 140 8.87 3.07 -12.33
C CYS A 140 10.29 2.89 -12.87
N PHE A 141 11.16 2.27 -12.06
CA PHE A 141 12.52 1.97 -12.49
C PHE A 141 12.52 0.77 -13.45
N SER A 142 13.58 0.63 -14.24
CA SER A 142 13.81 -0.60 -14.99
C SER A 142 13.99 -1.76 -14.00
N GLN A 143 13.65 -2.97 -14.42
CA GLN A 143 13.83 -4.14 -13.58
C GLN A 143 15.31 -4.34 -13.17
N GLU A 144 16.24 -4.04 -14.06
CA GLU A 144 17.68 -4.09 -13.78
C GLU A 144 18.07 -3.13 -12.65
N LYS A 145 17.65 -1.86 -12.75
CA LYS A 145 17.93 -0.85 -11.71
C LYS A 145 17.28 -1.23 -10.38
N ALA A 146 16.05 -1.75 -10.41
CA ALA A 146 15.37 -2.19 -9.20
C ALA A 146 16.16 -3.29 -8.48
N ARG A 147 16.68 -4.26 -9.22
CA ARG A 147 17.51 -5.35 -8.64
C ARG A 147 18.84 -4.83 -8.10
N GLU A 148 19.53 -4.00 -8.85
CA GLU A 148 20.89 -3.54 -8.50
C GLU A 148 20.91 -2.51 -7.37
N GLU A 149 20.00 -1.53 -7.41
CA GLU A 149 20.01 -0.39 -6.48
C GLU A 149 19.05 -0.56 -5.30
N PHE A 150 17.92 -1.26 -5.49
CA PHE A 150 16.89 -1.41 -4.46
C PHE A 150 16.75 -2.84 -3.93
N HIS A 151 17.59 -3.76 -4.40
CA HIS A 151 17.56 -5.17 -3.97
C HIS A 151 16.21 -5.82 -4.19
N PHE A 152 15.56 -5.47 -5.30
CA PHE A 152 14.22 -5.95 -5.62
C PHE A 152 14.20 -7.47 -5.79
N LEU A 153 13.25 -8.10 -5.09
CA LEU A 153 12.95 -9.54 -5.20
C LEU A 153 11.56 -9.72 -5.80
N PRO A 154 11.32 -10.80 -6.57
CA PRO A 154 10.01 -11.03 -7.19
C PRO A 154 8.86 -11.14 -6.18
N TYR A 155 7.73 -10.51 -6.49
CA TYR A 155 6.50 -10.60 -5.71
C TYR A 155 5.59 -11.66 -6.32
N GLU A 156 5.42 -12.76 -5.60
CA GLU A 156 4.62 -13.91 -6.03
C GLU A 156 3.32 -13.98 -5.21
N VAL A 157 2.37 -14.79 -5.67
CA VAL A 157 1.14 -15.07 -4.92
C VAL A 157 1.18 -16.50 -4.39
N GLU A 158 0.46 -16.72 -3.29
CA GLU A 158 0.26 -18.07 -2.76
C GLU A 158 -0.50 -18.95 -3.77
N GLU A 159 -0.16 -20.25 -3.82
CA GLU A 159 -0.78 -21.24 -4.71
C GLU A 159 -2.27 -21.46 -4.43
#